data_68ab3c3aa89923ab20e427d3033c9abc
#
_entry.id   68ab3c3aa89923ab20e427d3033c9abc
#
_cell.length_a   1.000
_cell.length_b   1.000
_cell.length_c   1.000
_cell.angle_alpha   90.00
_cell.angle_beta   90.00
_cell.angle_gamma   90.00
#
_symmetry.space_group_name_H-M   'P 1'
#
loop_
_entity.id
_entity.type
_entity.pdbx_description
1 polymer ?
#
loop_
_entity_poly.entity_id
_entity_poly.type
_entity_poly.pdbx_seq_one_letter_code
_entity_poly.pdbx_strand_id
1 'polypeptide(L)'
;MPHIILDVAAPVAERINLPKLLKELSHTLAGIETFDLAAIKARAVPLHTYSVAGQQPDALFAHLSINIMEGRTPHILEQVREKLFAVLQNGIATGYSATECAISQEVREMDKALYKK
;
A
#
# COMPACT_ATOMS: atom_id res chain seq x y z
N MET A 1 -1.93 6.79 14.52
CA MET A 1 -2.32 7.18 13.15
C MET A 1 -1.65 6.25 12.14
N PRO A 2 -2.37 5.29 11.58
CA PRO A 2 -1.83 4.47 10.51
C PRO A 2 -1.57 5.27 9.23
N HIS A 3 -0.50 4.94 8.55
CA HIS A 3 -0.16 5.54 7.27
C HIS A 3 -0.10 4.45 6.20
N ILE A 4 -0.81 4.65 5.11
CA ILE A 4 -0.78 3.80 3.94
C ILE A 4 -0.09 4.59 2.84
N ILE A 5 1.05 4.10 2.35
CA ILE A 5 1.85 4.79 1.34
C ILE A 5 2.02 3.87 0.15
N LEU A 6 1.55 4.29 -1.01
CA LEU A 6 1.68 3.54 -2.24
C LEU A 6 2.64 4.25 -3.18
N ASP A 7 3.86 3.73 -3.29
CA ASP A 7 4.82 4.19 -4.29
C ASP A 7 4.53 3.46 -5.59
N VAL A 8 4.33 4.21 -6.66
CA VAL A 8 4.01 3.63 -7.98
C VAL A 8 4.84 4.28 -9.07
N ALA A 9 5.19 3.49 -10.08
CA ALA A 9 5.72 4.06 -11.31
C ALA A 9 4.67 5.01 -11.91
N ALA A 10 5.09 6.20 -12.35
CA ALA A 10 4.15 7.24 -12.80
C ALA A 10 3.12 6.77 -13.82
N PRO A 11 3.44 5.93 -14.83
CA PRO A 11 2.44 5.45 -15.78
C PRO A 11 1.27 4.70 -15.14
N VAL A 12 1.48 4.08 -13.98
CA VAL A 12 0.40 3.37 -13.26
C VAL A 12 -0.71 4.32 -12.87
N ALA A 13 -0.35 5.57 -12.48
CA ALA A 13 -1.32 6.57 -12.06
C ALA A 13 -2.28 6.97 -13.20
N GLU A 14 -1.90 6.77 -14.44
CA GLU A 14 -2.74 7.12 -15.60
C GLU A 14 -3.72 6.01 -15.98
N ARG A 15 -3.44 4.77 -15.60
CA ARG A 15 -4.25 3.62 -15.97
C ARG A 15 -5.08 3.06 -14.83
N ILE A 16 -4.60 3.19 -13.61
CA ILE A 16 -5.29 2.71 -12.41
C ILE A 16 -5.96 3.89 -11.71
N ASN A 17 -7.17 3.68 -11.22
CA ASN A 17 -7.86 4.68 -10.39
C ASN A 17 -7.26 4.66 -8.97
N LEU A 18 -6.20 5.44 -8.75
CA LEU A 18 -5.50 5.45 -7.46
C LEU A 18 -6.36 5.99 -6.31
N PRO A 19 -7.16 7.07 -6.49
CA PRO A 19 -8.03 7.51 -5.40
C PRO A 19 -8.99 6.41 -4.93
N LYS A 20 -9.54 5.63 -5.83
CA LYS A 20 -10.42 4.51 -5.50
C LYS A 20 -9.64 3.43 -4.76
N LEU A 21 -8.45 3.09 -5.23
CA LEU A 21 -7.60 2.08 -4.59
C LEU A 21 -7.22 2.50 -3.17
N LEU A 22 -6.84 3.75 -2.96
CA LEU A 22 -6.52 4.26 -1.62
C LEU A 22 -7.72 4.18 -0.69
N LYS A 23 -8.91 4.49 -1.20
CA LYS A 23 -10.14 4.39 -0.41
C LYS A 23 -10.42 2.95 -0.03
N GLU A 24 -10.28 2.01 -0.95
CA GLU A 24 -10.47 0.59 -0.66
C GLU A 24 -9.48 0.05 0.36
N LEU A 25 -8.21 0.46 0.24
CA LEU A 25 -7.17 0.09 1.20
C LEU A 25 -7.51 0.63 2.60
N SER A 26 -7.94 1.89 2.68
CA SER A 26 -8.29 2.51 3.96
C SER A 26 -9.49 1.83 4.62
N HIS A 27 -10.54 1.55 3.86
CA HIS A 27 -11.72 0.86 4.39
C HIS A 27 -11.43 -0.57 4.78
N THR A 28 -10.57 -1.27 4.04
CA THR A 28 -10.14 -2.62 4.39
C THR A 28 -9.39 -2.63 5.71
N LEU A 29 -8.46 -1.70 5.90
CA LEU A 29 -7.72 -1.59 7.17
C LEU A 29 -8.67 -1.26 8.32
N ALA A 30 -9.61 -0.33 8.11
CA ALA A 30 -10.58 0.05 9.14
C ALA A 30 -11.51 -1.09 9.54
N GLY A 31 -11.70 -2.07 8.69
CA GLY A 31 -12.49 -3.28 8.98
C GLY A 31 -11.78 -4.30 9.86
N ILE A 32 -10.50 -4.11 10.13
CA ILE A 32 -9.72 -4.97 11.01
C ILE A 32 -9.77 -4.40 12.42
N GLU A 33 -9.84 -5.28 13.42
CA GLU A 33 -9.87 -4.86 14.85
C GLU A 33 -8.78 -3.84 15.17
N THR A 34 -9.11 -2.89 16.01
CA THR A 34 -8.22 -1.85 16.55
C THR A 34 -7.89 -0.71 15.59
N PHE A 35 -8.40 -0.72 14.37
CA PHE A 35 -8.19 0.38 13.43
C PHE A 35 -9.45 1.24 13.29
N ASP A 36 -9.24 2.56 13.26
CA ASP A 36 -10.31 3.54 13.10
C ASP A 36 -10.10 4.30 11.80
N LEU A 37 -11.09 4.29 10.94
CA LEU A 37 -11.02 4.94 9.62
C LEU A 37 -10.62 6.41 9.74
N ALA A 38 -11.14 7.12 10.75
CA ALA A 38 -10.84 8.54 10.94
C ALA A 38 -9.35 8.82 11.23
N ALA A 39 -8.62 7.82 11.70
CA ALA A 39 -7.19 7.96 12.00
C ALA A 39 -6.29 7.56 10.84
N ILE A 40 -6.81 6.93 9.80
CA ILE A 40 -6.01 6.41 8.69
C ILE A 40 -5.68 7.51 7.70
N LYS A 41 -4.40 7.63 7.34
CA LYS A 41 -3.93 8.54 6.29
C LYS A 41 -3.35 7.70 5.16
N ALA A 42 -3.85 7.92 3.96
CA ALA A 42 -3.41 7.15 2.79
C ALA A 42 -2.98 8.10 1.68
N ARG A 43 -1.92 7.72 0.96
CA ARG A 43 -1.43 8.50 -0.17
C ARG A 43 -0.78 7.63 -1.21
N ALA A 44 -0.81 8.07 -2.45
CA ALA A 44 -0.07 7.49 -3.56
C ALA A 44 1.00 8.48 -4.00
N VAL A 45 2.18 7.97 -4.26
CA VAL A 45 3.34 8.77 -4.69
C VAL A 45 3.77 8.27 -6.07
N PRO A 46 3.35 8.96 -7.15
CA PRO A 46 3.82 8.60 -8.49
C PRO A 46 5.28 8.96 -8.64
N LEU A 47 6.09 8.02 -9.14
CA LEU A 47 7.52 8.20 -9.31
C LEU A 47 7.84 8.30 -10.80
N HIS A 48 8.50 9.38 -11.20
CA HIS A 48 8.90 9.61 -12.58
C HIS A 48 10.31 9.09 -12.86
N THR A 49 11.14 9.01 -11.83
CA THR A 49 12.53 8.54 -11.95
C THR A 49 12.66 7.26 -11.14
N TYR A 50 12.80 6.15 -11.81
CA TYR A 50 12.94 4.86 -11.16
C TYR A 50 13.63 3.88 -12.11
N SER A 51 14.06 2.75 -11.56
CA SER A 51 14.64 1.65 -12.32
C SER A 51 14.08 0.34 -11.80
N VAL A 52 13.68 -0.53 -12.71
CA VAL A 52 13.26 -1.89 -12.37
C VAL A 52 14.23 -2.84 -13.05
N ALA A 53 14.81 -3.75 -12.28
CA ALA A 53 15.80 -4.73 -12.76
C ALA A 53 16.97 -4.10 -13.51
N GLY A 54 17.39 -2.90 -13.09
CA GLY A 54 18.55 -2.24 -13.62
C GLY A 54 18.39 -1.54 -14.96
N GLN A 55 17.20 -1.30 -15.44
CA GLN A 55 16.90 -0.50 -16.65
C GLN A 55 15.92 -1.16 -17.61
N GLN A 56 14.79 -1.52 -17.08
CA GLN A 56 13.68 -2.01 -17.90
C GLN A 56 12.72 -0.84 -18.13
N PRO A 57 12.84 -0.08 -19.23
CA PRO A 57 12.05 1.16 -19.39
C PRO A 57 10.54 0.94 -19.41
N ASP A 58 10.11 -0.26 -19.81
CA ASP A 58 8.69 -0.60 -19.84
C ASP A 58 8.24 -1.36 -18.59
N ALA A 59 9.15 -1.63 -17.65
CA ALA A 59 8.83 -2.33 -16.43
C ALA A 59 8.20 -1.36 -15.42
N LEU A 60 7.14 -1.80 -14.75
CA LEU A 60 6.39 -1.00 -13.79
C LEU A 60 6.41 -1.68 -12.43
N PHE A 61 6.19 -0.89 -11.40
CA PHE A 61 6.07 -1.44 -10.06
C PHE A 61 5.11 -0.62 -9.20
N ALA A 62 4.60 -1.24 -8.15
CA ALA A 62 3.86 -0.61 -7.09
C ALA A 62 4.30 -1.25 -5.77
N HIS A 63 4.70 -0.44 -4.81
CA HIS A 63 5.10 -0.90 -3.48
C HIS A 63 4.23 -0.24 -2.42
N LEU A 64 3.56 -1.05 -1.61
CA LEU A 64 2.68 -0.59 -0.55
C LEU A 64 3.38 -0.70 0.80
N SER A 65 3.46 0.42 1.51
CA SER A 65 3.96 0.46 2.88
C SER A 65 2.81 0.78 3.82
N ILE A 66 2.62 -0.05 4.84
CA ILE A 66 1.58 0.13 5.83
C ILE A 66 2.28 0.33 7.17
N ASN A 67 2.26 1.56 7.67
CA ASN A 67 2.91 1.92 8.93
C ASN A 67 1.86 2.03 10.02
N ILE A 68 1.95 1.17 11.02
CA ILE A 68 1.01 1.09 12.13
C ILE A 68 1.74 1.12 13.44
N MET A 69 1.06 1.55 14.51
CA MET A 69 1.66 1.55 15.84
C MET A 69 1.91 0.14 16.32
N GLU A 70 3.02 -0.06 17.02
CA GLU A 70 3.33 -1.32 17.67
C GLU A 70 2.30 -1.71 18.74
N GLY A 71 2.27 -2.97 19.10
CA GLY A 71 1.44 -3.47 20.19
C GLY A 71 0.28 -4.34 19.78
N ARG A 72 0.06 -4.53 18.49
CA ARG A 72 -1.00 -5.43 18.01
C ARG A 72 -0.53 -6.88 18.01
N THR A 73 -1.50 -7.80 18.10
CA THR A 73 -1.18 -9.23 18.12
C THR A 73 -0.69 -9.71 16.75
N PRO A 74 0.08 -10.82 16.70
CA PRO A 74 0.47 -11.43 15.42
C PRO A 74 -0.71 -11.76 14.51
N HIS A 75 -1.85 -12.14 15.09
CA HIS A 75 -3.05 -12.45 14.31
C HIS A 75 -3.57 -11.20 13.57
N ILE A 76 -3.59 -10.05 14.25
CA ILE A 76 -4.00 -8.79 13.62
C ILE A 76 -3.01 -8.38 12.52
N LEU A 77 -1.72 -8.51 12.78
CA LEU A 77 -0.68 -8.19 11.78
C LEU A 77 -0.82 -9.06 10.53
N GLU A 78 -1.13 -10.33 10.71
CA GLU A 78 -1.37 -11.24 9.58
C GLU A 78 -2.58 -10.82 8.76
N GLN A 79 -3.67 -10.40 9.41
CA GLN A 79 -4.85 -9.91 8.71
C GLN A 79 -4.54 -8.64 7.90
N VAL A 80 -3.76 -7.72 8.47
CA VAL A 80 -3.32 -6.52 7.75
C VAL A 80 -2.55 -6.92 6.51
N ARG A 81 -1.57 -7.80 6.65
CA ARG A 81 -0.75 -8.25 5.54
C ARG A 81 -1.57 -8.88 4.43
N GLU A 82 -2.41 -9.84 4.77
CA GLU A 82 -3.15 -10.63 3.76
C GLU A 82 -4.25 -9.80 3.09
N LYS A 83 -5.05 -9.07 3.88
CA LYS A 83 -6.20 -8.37 3.34
C LYS A 83 -5.81 -7.16 2.49
N LEU A 84 -4.81 -6.40 2.92
CA LEU A 84 -4.39 -5.25 2.14
C LEU A 84 -3.65 -5.65 0.87
N PHE A 85 -2.86 -6.69 0.93
CA PHE A 85 -2.20 -7.19 -0.28
C PHE A 85 -3.21 -7.66 -1.34
N ALA A 86 -4.27 -8.33 -0.92
CA ALA A 86 -5.33 -8.75 -1.85
C ALA A 86 -6.00 -7.55 -2.53
N VAL A 87 -6.24 -6.47 -1.79
CA VAL A 87 -6.81 -5.25 -2.37
C VAL A 87 -5.85 -4.62 -3.37
N LEU A 88 -4.55 -4.58 -3.04
CA LEU A 88 -3.53 -4.07 -3.95
C LEU A 88 -3.47 -4.89 -5.24
N GLN A 89 -3.42 -6.22 -5.12
CA GLN A 89 -3.41 -7.10 -6.28
C GLN A 89 -4.61 -6.88 -7.19
N ASN A 90 -5.80 -6.81 -6.62
CA ASN A 90 -7.03 -6.61 -7.38
C ASN A 90 -7.05 -5.23 -8.05
N GLY A 91 -6.58 -4.20 -7.36
CA GLY A 91 -6.51 -2.84 -7.89
C GLY A 91 -5.57 -2.75 -9.09
N ILE A 92 -4.38 -3.32 -8.99
CA ILE A 92 -3.41 -3.32 -10.10
C ILE A 92 -3.91 -4.19 -11.25
N ALA A 93 -4.57 -5.31 -10.96
CA ALA A 93 -5.10 -6.21 -11.98
C ALA A 93 -6.19 -5.57 -12.87
N THR A 94 -6.77 -4.45 -12.47
CA THR A 94 -7.74 -3.73 -13.31
C THR A 94 -7.09 -3.13 -14.56
N GLY A 95 -5.79 -2.91 -14.55
CA GLY A 95 -5.08 -2.29 -15.68
C GLY A 95 -3.86 -3.04 -16.18
N TYR A 96 -3.34 -4.00 -15.42
CA TYR A 96 -2.09 -4.68 -15.74
C TYR A 96 -2.15 -6.16 -15.43
N SER A 97 -1.45 -6.97 -16.22
CA SER A 97 -1.22 -8.38 -15.88
C SER A 97 -0.15 -8.48 -14.79
N ALA A 98 -0.03 -9.65 -14.18
CA ALA A 98 0.95 -9.92 -13.13
C ALA A 98 2.41 -9.74 -13.60
N THR A 99 2.67 -9.89 -14.91
CA THR A 99 4.01 -9.74 -15.47
C THR A 99 4.33 -8.31 -15.87
N GLU A 100 3.33 -7.45 -16.03
CA GLU A 100 3.53 -6.08 -16.46
C GLU A 100 3.89 -5.14 -15.33
N CYS A 101 3.37 -5.39 -14.13
CA CYS A 101 3.59 -4.53 -12.98
C CYS A 101 3.94 -5.38 -11.77
N ALA A 102 5.16 -5.25 -11.28
CA ALA A 102 5.58 -5.94 -10.06
C ALA A 102 4.96 -5.25 -8.84
N ILE A 103 4.40 -6.04 -7.93
CA ILE A 103 3.83 -5.51 -6.71
C ILE A 103 4.53 -6.11 -5.49
N SER A 104 4.66 -5.29 -4.45
CA SER A 104 5.21 -5.72 -3.17
C SER A 104 4.58 -4.93 -2.05
N GLN A 105 4.70 -5.43 -0.84
CA GLN A 105 4.10 -4.81 0.33
C GLN A 105 4.94 -5.05 1.56
N GLU A 106 4.95 -4.07 2.45
CA GLU A 106 5.59 -4.17 3.75
C GLU A 106 4.67 -3.62 4.82
N VAL A 107 4.55 -4.31 5.94
CA VAL A 107 3.88 -3.80 7.14
C VAL A 107 4.97 -3.43 8.13
N ARG A 108 4.97 -2.18 8.60
CA ARG A 108 5.93 -1.66 9.58
C ARG A 108 5.23 -1.26 10.85
N GLU A 109 5.83 -1.64 11.97
CA GLU A 109 5.38 -1.19 13.27
C GLU A 109 6.19 0.04 13.69
N MET A 110 5.49 1.12 14.04
CA MET A 110 6.11 2.35 14.51
C MET A 110 6.33 2.29 16.02
N ASP A 111 7.52 2.73 16.47
CA ASP A 111 7.86 2.79 17.88
C ASP A 111 7.07 3.91 18.55
N LYS A 112 6.29 3.58 19.58
CA LYS A 112 5.49 4.55 20.32
C LYS A 112 6.30 5.66 20.94
N ALA A 113 7.54 5.37 21.33
CA ALA A 113 8.42 6.35 21.95
C ALA A 113 8.91 7.41 20.94
N LEU A 114 8.87 7.08 19.65
CA LEU A 114 9.42 7.93 18.59
C LEU A 114 8.34 8.57 17.71
N TYR A 115 7.09 8.14 17.85
CA TYR A 115 5.99 8.67 17.02
C TYR A 115 5.20 9.72 17.80
N LYS A 116 5.00 10.86 17.15
CA LYS A 116 4.21 11.96 17.73
C LYS A 116 3.24 12.48 16.66
N LYS A 117 2.00 12.56 17.04
CA LYS A 117 0.95 13.08 16.15
C LYS A 117 0.49 14.49 16.56
#